data_1531994324cc30cfb32b93365e4738d0
#
_entry.id   1531994324cc30cfb32b93365e4738d0
#
_cell.length_a   1.000
_cell.length_b   1.000
_cell.length_c   1.000
_cell.angle_alpha   90.00
_cell.angle_beta   90.00
_cell.angle_gamma   90.00
#
_symmetry.space_group_name_H-M   'P 1'
#
loop_
_entity.id
_entity.type
_entity.pdbx_description
1 polymer ?
#
loop_
_entity_poly.entity_id
_entity_poly.type
_entity_poly.pdbx_seq_one_letter_code
_entity_poly.pdbx_strand_id
1 'polypeptide(L)'
;ELALGSVAAEGAVELVRELAGRGYRLGILTRNARELAHVTLEAIGLADCFAVDDVLGRDDAPPKPDPGGLLKLAAAWDVPPSRMVMVGDYRFDLDCGRAAGAKTVLVNVPQNPWPELADWHAEDCTALRRMI
;
A
#
# COMPACT_ATOMS: atom_id res chain seq x y z
N GLU A 1 -5.06 8.90 -0.98
CA GLU A 1 -5.24 7.54 -1.47
C GLU A 1 -4.02 6.68 -1.12
N LEU A 2 -4.24 5.45 -0.72
CA LEU A 2 -3.21 4.61 -0.15
C LEU A 2 -3.12 3.26 -0.85
N ALA A 3 -1.91 2.88 -1.25
CA ALA A 3 -1.63 1.54 -1.76
C ALA A 3 -0.70 0.83 -0.77
N LEU A 4 -1.07 -0.40 -0.41
CA LEU A 4 -0.35 -1.19 0.57
C LEU A 4 0.39 -2.35 -0.10
N GLY A 5 1.64 -2.55 0.28
CA GLY A 5 2.43 -3.71 -0.14
C GLY A 5 2.16 -4.94 0.72
N SER A 6 1.71 -4.75 1.95
CA SER A 6 1.39 -5.83 2.89
C SER A 6 0.37 -5.36 3.91
N VAL A 7 -0.56 -6.24 4.30
CA VAL A 7 -1.60 -5.93 5.29
C VAL A 7 -1.60 -6.87 6.50
N ALA A 8 -0.66 -7.80 6.55
CA ALA A 8 -0.60 -8.82 7.62
C ALA A 8 0.24 -8.41 8.82
N ALA A 9 0.77 -7.20 8.84
CA ALA A 9 1.65 -6.73 9.92
C ALA A 9 0.85 -6.24 11.12
N GLU A 10 1.51 -6.20 12.27
CA GLU A 10 0.91 -5.69 13.51
C GLU A 10 0.45 -4.25 13.34
N GLY A 11 -0.76 -3.97 13.78
CA GLY A 11 -1.38 -2.65 13.67
C GLY A 11 -1.97 -2.33 12.31
N ALA A 12 -1.78 -3.20 11.30
CA ALA A 12 -2.28 -2.95 9.95
C ALA A 12 -3.81 -2.91 9.89
N VAL A 13 -4.48 -3.81 10.60
CA VAL A 13 -5.95 -3.87 10.61
C VAL A 13 -6.54 -2.55 11.12
N GLU A 14 -6.03 -2.06 12.23
CA GLU A 14 -6.48 -0.80 12.84
C GLU A 14 -6.20 0.38 11.93
N LEU A 15 -5.02 0.44 11.30
CA LEU A 15 -4.67 1.49 10.37
C LEU A 15 -5.60 1.51 9.17
N VAL A 16 -5.83 0.36 8.54
CA VAL A 16 -6.70 0.24 7.37
C VAL A 16 -8.12 0.64 7.72
N ARG A 17 -8.65 0.19 8.85
CA ARG A 17 -9.99 0.53 9.28
C ARG A 17 -10.15 2.03 9.53
N GLU A 18 -9.16 2.67 10.13
CA GLU A 18 -9.21 4.11 10.35
C GLU A 18 -9.18 4.88 9.04
N LEU A 19 -8.32 4.51 8.11
CA LEU A 19 -8.24 5.18 6.81
C LEU A 19 -9.52 4.99 6.00
N ALA A 20 -10.08 3.79 5.98
CA ALA A 20 -11.35 3.53 5.32
C ALA A 20 -12.48 4.36 5.94
N GLY A 21 -12.50 4.46 7.28
CA GLY A 21 -13.49 5.26 8.00
C GLY A 21 -13.38 6.76 7.74
N ARG A 22 -12.18 7.23 7.36
CA ARG A 22 -11.96 8.63 6.99
C ARG A 22 -12.27 8.91 5.51
N GLY A 23 -12.72 7.90 4.76
CA GLY A 23 -13.07 8.06 3.35
C GLY A 23 -11.91 7.93 2.38
N TYR A 24 -10.73 7.50 2.82
CA TYR A 24 -9.61 7.24 1.91
C TYR A 24 -9.90 6.02 1.05
N ARG A 25 -9.53 6.11 -0.21
CA ARG A 25 -9.57 4.97 -1.10
C ARG A 25 -8.31 4.14 -0.92
N LEU A 26 -8.46 2.82 -0.79
CA LEU A 26 -7.37 1.92 -0.45
C LEU A 26 -7.20 0.87 -1.55
N GLY A 27 -5.95 0.56 -1.86
CA GLY A 27 -5.61 -0.48 -2.83
C GLY A 27 -4.46 -1.34 -2.33
N ILE A 28 -4.30 -2.49 -2.97
CA ILE A 28 -3.22 -3.43 -2.66
C ILE A 28 -2.48 -3.77 -3.94
N LEU A 29 -1.15 -3.73 -3.86
CA LEU A 29 -0.26 -4.28 -4.87
C LEU A 29 0.51 -5.43 -4.23
N THR A 30 0.32 -6.64 -4.75
CA THR A 30 1.01 -7.83 -4.22
C THR A 30 1.65 -8.62 -5.36
N ARG A 31 2.74 -9.31 -5.05
CA ARG A 31 3.39 -10.24 -5.97
C ARG A 31 2.75 -11.63 -5.93
N ASN A 32 1.83 -11.83 -5.01
CA ASN A 32 1.04 -13.06 -4.92
C ASN A 32 -0.14 -13.02 -5.89
N ALA A 33 -0.80 -14.17 -6.05
CA ALA A 33 -2.02 -14.22 -6.83
C ALA A 33 -3.09 -13.36 -6.18
N ARG A 34 -3.92 -12.71 -7.00
CA ARG A 34 -5.02 -11.86 -6.56
C ARG A 34 -5.98 -12.59 -5.63
N GLU A 35 -6.29 -13.84 -5.96
CA GLU A 35 -7.18 -14.69 -5.16
C GLU A 35 -6.66 -14.89 -3.75
N LEU A 36 -5.34 -15.08 -3.61
CA LEU A 36 -4.73 -15.22 -2.28
C LEU A 36 -4.84 -13.94 -1.47
N ALA A 37 -4.70 -12.79 -2.11
CA ALA A 37 -4.87 -11.50 -1.43
C ALA A 37 -6.30 -11.35 -0.92
N HIS A 38 -7.31 -11.71 -1.71
CA HIS A 38 -8.71 -11.65 -1.28
C HIS A 38 -8.99 -12.61 -0.11
N VAL A 39 -8.44 -13.82 -0.16
CA VAL A 39 -8.59 -14.79 0.95
C VAL A 39 -7.97 -14.21 2.23
N THR A 40 -6.80 -13.59 2.13
CA THR A 40 -6.13 -12.98 3.27
C THR A 40 -6.97 -11.84 3.86
N LEU A 41 -7.50 -10.97 3.00
CA LEU A 41 -8.33 -9.85 3.46
C LEU A 41 -9.59 -10.33 4.18
N GLU A 42 -10.24 -11.38 3.69
CA GLU A 42 -11.38 -11.99 4.37
C GLU A 42 -10.98 -12.55 5.74
N ALA A 43 -9.86 -13.26 5.79
CA ALA A 43 -9.39 -13.89 7.02
C ALA A 43 -9.09 -12.89 8.13
N ILE A 44 -8.59 -11.70 7.79
CA ILE A 44 -8.28 -10.65 8.77
C ILE A 44 -9.39 -9.60 8.91
N GLY A 45 -10.52 -9.80 8.23
CA GLY A 45 -11.70 -8.94 8.39
C GLY A 45 -11.62 -7.59 7.69
N LEU A 46 -10.84 -7.48 6.62
CA LEU A 46 -10.64 -6.22 5.89
C LEU A 46 -11.21 -6.22 4.47
N ALA A 47 -11.90 -7.29 4.05
CA ALA A 47 -12.41 -7.39 2.68
C ALA A 47 -13.33 -6.22 2.30
N ASP A 48 -14.07 -5.67 3.24
CA ASP A 48 -14.98 -4.55 3.02
C ASP A 48 -14.28 -3.20 2.88
N CYS A 49 -12.98 -3.12 3.19
CA CYS A 49 -12.22 -1.88 3.10
C CYS A 49 -11.62 -1.65 1.71
N PHE A 50 -11.62 -2.67 0.84
CA PHE A 50 -11.01 -2.60 -0.48
C PHE A 50 -12.02 -2.99 -1.55
N ALA A 51 -12.14 -2.18 -2.61
CA ALA A 51 -12.90 -2.61 -3.77
C ALA A 51 -12.18 -3.78 -4.46
N VAL A 52 -12.95 -4.71 -5.02
CA VAL A 52 -12.40 -5.93 -5.65
C VAL A 52 -11.34 -5.60 -6.70
N ASP A 53 -11.60 -4.58 -7.53
CA ASP A 53 -10.70 -4.20 -8.61
C ASP A 53 -9.50 -3.37 -8.14
N ASP A 54 -9.45 -2.97 -6.88
CA ASP A 54 -8.35 -2.22 -6.29
C ASP A 54 -7.30 -3.14 -5.64
N VAL A 55 -7.46 -4.45 -5.76
CA VAL A 55 -6.51 -5.46 -5.32
C VAL A 55 -5.84 -6.05 -6.56
N LEU A 56 -4.57 -5.68 -6.78
CA LEU A 56 -3.79 -6.11 -7.94
C LEU A 56 -2.78 -7.17 -7.55
N GLY A 57 -2.91 -8.36 -8.15
CA GLY A 57 -1.98 -9.46 -7.98
C GLY A 57 -0.91 -9.49 -9.08
N ARG A 58 -0.12 -10.55 -9.07
CA ARG A 58 1.03 -10.70 -9.97
C ARG A 58 0.68 -10.69 -11.46
N ASP A 59 -0.56 -11.05 -11.82
CA ASP A 59 -0.99 -11.11 -13.23
C ASP A 59 -1.75 -9.86 -13.65
N ASP A 60 -1.98 -8.91 -12.75
CA ASP A 60 -2.81 -7.74 -13.01
C ASP A 60 -1.99 -6.52 -13.44
N ALA A 61 -0.70 -6.50 -13.12
CA ALA A 61 0.20 -5.41 -13.44
C ALA A 61 1.66 -5.89 -13.34
N PRO A 62 2.62 -5.17 -13.94
CA PRO A 62 4.04 -5.49 -13.73
C PRO A 62 4.39 -5.47 -12.24
N PRO A 63 5.25 -6.41 -11.78
CA PRO A 63 5.59 -6.47 -10.36
C PRO A 63 6.45 -5.29 -9.93
N LYS A 64 6.34 -4.92 -8.65
CA LYS A 64 7.25 -3.94 -8.05
C LYS A 64 8.70 -4.40 -8.23
N PRO A 65 9.65 -3.53 -8.50
CA PRO A 65 9.61 -2.05 -8.36
C PRO A 65 9.02 -1.29 -9.56
N ASP A 66 8.46 -1.96 -10.55
CA ASP A 66 7.82 -1.29 -11.68
C ASP A 66 6.63 -0.44 -11.18
N PRO A 67 6.46 0.80 -11.66
CA PRO A 67 5.37 1.65 -11.19
C PRO A 67 3.99 1.30 -11.80
N GLY A 68 3.93 0.34 -12.71
CA GLY A 68 2.72 0.04 -13.49
C GLY A 68 1.49 -0.24 -12.67
N GLY A 69 1.61 -1.00 -11.57
CA GLY A 69 0.49 -1.30 -10.69
C GLY A 69 -0.07 -0.05 -10.01
N LEU A 70 0.82 0.80 -9.50
CA LEU A 70 0.40 2.03 -8.83
C LEU A 70 -0.22 3.01 -9.82
N LEU A 71 0.34 3.12 -11.02
CA LEU A 71 -0.21 3.96 -12.08
C LEU A 71 -1.59 3.46 -12.52
N LYS A 72 -1.80 2.15 -12.55
CA LYS A 72 -3.10 1.56 -12.87
C LYS A 72 -4.16 1.94 -11.83
N LEU A 73 -3.81 1.89 -10.55
CA LEU A 73 -4.72 2.34 -9.49
C LEU A 73 -5.01 3.84 -9.59
N ALA A 74 -4.00 4.65 -9.86
CA ALA A 74 -4.18 6.09 -10.01
C ALA A 74 -5.17 6.41 -11.13
N ALA A 75 -5.04 5.72 -12.27
CA ALA A 75 -5.94 5.90 -13.41
C ALA A 75 -7.37 5.44 -13.06
N ALA A 76 -7.51 4.30 -12.40
CA ALA A 76 -8.82 3.78 -11.99
C ALA A 76 -9.52 4.70 -11.00
N TRP A 77 -8.76 5.35 -10.13
CA TRP A 77 -9.28 6.27 -9.13
C TRP A 77 -9.42 7.71 -9.65
N ASP A 78 -8.96 7.95 -10.85
CA ASP A 78 -8.96 9.29 -11.47
C ASP A 78 -8.28 10.34 -10.59
N VAL A 79 -7.11 9.97 -10.06
CA VAL A 79 -6.27 10.87 -9.24
C VAL A 79 -4.86 10.92 -9.82
N PRO A 80 -4.16 12.06 -9.70
CA PRO A 80 -2.76 12.11 -10.09
C PRO A 80 -1.91 11.29 -9.10
N PRO A 81 -0.83 10.62 -9.55
CA PRO A 81 0.04 9.85 -8.66
C PRO A 81 0.59 10.67 -7.49
N SER A 82 0.77 11.98 -7.65
CA SER A 82 1.24 12.87 -6.58
C SER A 82 0.31 12.92 -5.37
N ARG A 83 -0.94 12.48 -5.52
CA ARG A 83 -1.92 12.40 -4.43
C ARG A 83 -2.02 11.02 -3.81
N MET A 84 -1.18 10.10 -4.27
CA MET A 84 -1.14 8.74 -3.74
C MET A 84 0.03 8.57 -2.77
N VAL A 85 -0.14 7.62 -1.86
CA VAL A 85 0.91 7.23 -0.91
C VAL A 85 1.12 5.73 -1.04
N MET A 86 2.36 5.33 -1.32
CA MET A 86 2.75 3.93 -1.33
C MET A 86 3.33 3.59 0.03
N VAL A 87 2.72 2.62 0.70
CA VAL A 87 3.17 2.14 2.01
C VAL A 87 3.70 0.72 1.86
N GLY A 88 4.93 0.49 2.28
CA GLY A 88 5.54 -0.82 2.17
C GLY A 88 6.67 -1.01 3.16
N ASP A 89 7.20 -2.22 3.21
CA ASP A 89 8.25 -2.62 4.15
C ASP A 89 9.57 -2.96 3.48
N TYR A 90 9.65 -2.78 2.16
CA TYR A 90 10.84 -3.13 1.41
C TYR A 90 11.15 -2.09 0.33
N ARG A 91 12.41 -2.11 -0.12
CA ARG A 91 12.92 -1.17 -1.13
C ARG A 91 12.05 -1.14 -2.40
N PHE A 92 11.57 -2.29 -2.86
CA PHE A 92 10.79 -2.35 -4.11
C PHE A 92 9.47 -1.59 -4.01
N ASP A 93 8.86 -1.55 -2.83
CA ASP A 93 7.67 -0.73 -2.60
C ASP A 93 7.99 0.76 -2.76
N LEU A 94 9.11 1.19 -2.18
CA LEU A 94 9.54 2.59 -2.25
C LEU A 94 9.93 2.98 -3.67
N ASP A 95 10.68 2.12 -4.37
CA ASP A 95 11.06 2.37 -5.76
C ASP A 95 9.82 2.50 -6.66
N CYS A 96 8.83 1.62 -6.46
CA CYS A 96 7.56 1.67 -7.18
C CYS A 96 6.85 3.01 -6.97
N GLY A 97 6.71 3.43 -5.72
CA GLY A 97 6.05 4.70 -5.40
C GLY A 97 6.76 5.90 -6.00
N ARG A 98 8.07 5.97 -5.87
CA ARG A 98 8.85 7.08 -6.41
C ARG A 98 8.84 7.11 -7.93
N ALA A 99 8.94 5.96 -8.59
CA ALA A 99 8.88 5.88 -10.04
C ALA A 99 7.51 6.33 -10.58
N ALA A 100 6.44 6.12 -9.82
CA ALA A 100 5.10 6.57 -10.18
C ALA A 100 4.86 8.06 -9.88
N GLY A 101 5.70 8.68 -9.05
CA GLY A 101 5.51 10.06 -8.61
C GLY A 101 4.67 10.19 -7.34
N ALA A 102 4.46 9.09 -6.63
CA ALA A 102 3.71 9.07 -5.38
C ALA A 102 4.62 9.38 -4.18
N LYS A 103 4.01 9.69 -3.04
CA LYS A 103 4.71 9.74 -1.78
C LYS A 103 4.97 8.32 -1.28
N THR A 104 6.01 8.14 -0.48
CA THR A 104 6.40 6.82 0.01
C THR A 104 6.55 6.81 1.52
N VAL A 105 6.08 5.71 2.13
CA VAL A 105 6.18 5.47 3.57
C VAL A 105 6.76 4.07 3.79
N LEU A 106 7.84 4.02 4.55
CA LEU A 106 8.44 2.75 4.98
C LEU A 106 7.89 2.38 6.36
N VAL A 107 7.40 1.16 6.50
CA VAL A 107 6.86 0.64 7.76
C VAL A 107 7.44 -0.75 8.07
N ASN A 108 7.29 -1.19 9.30
CA ASN A 108 7.62 -2.56 9.76
C ASN A 108 9.11 -2.87 9.75
N VAL A 109 9.95 -1.85 9.73
CA VAL A 109 11.38 -1.98 9.93
C VAL A 109 11.82 -0.96 10.98
N PRO A 110 12.65 -1.36 11.96
CA PRO A 110 13.03 -0.46 13.05
C PRO A 110 13.94 0.67 12.59
N GLN A 111 14.72 0.44 11.53
CA GLN A 111 15.63 1.44 10.97
C GLN A 111 15.40 1.55 9.47
N ASN A 112 15.62 2.75 8.94
CA ASN A 112 15.43 3.00 7.52
C ASN A 112 16.77 2.84 6.76
N PRO A 113 16.99 1.71 6.03
CA PRO A 113 18.20 1.54 5.23
C PRO A 113 18.17 2.34 3.92
N TRP A 114 17.03 2.94 3.56
CA TRP A 114 16.83 3.66 2.29
C TRP A 114 16.29 5.07 2.52
N PRO A 115 17.03 5.94 3.24
CA PRO A 115 16.50 7.26 3.61
C PRO A 115 16.19 8.16 2.40
N GLU A 116 16.85 7.95 1.28
CA GLU A 116 16.60 8.72 0.06
C GLU A 116 15.35 8.27 -0.70
N LEU A 117 14.78 7.11 -0.36
CA LEU A 117 13.62 6.55 -1.04
C LEU A 117 12.32 6.75 -0.28
N ALA A 118 12.37 6.94 1.03
CA ALA A 118 11.18 7.07 1.86
C ALA A 118 10.95 8.53 2.25
N ASP A 119 9.76 9.04 1.99
CA ASP A 119 9.37 10.38 2.46
C ASP A 119 9.11 10.35 3.98
N TRP A 120 8.57 9.24 4.49
CA TRP A 120 8.35 9.03 5.93
C TRP A 120 8.73 7.60 6.31
N HIS A 121 9.11 7.45 7.57
CA HIS A 121 9.41 6.15 8.15
C HIS A 121 8.65 5.99 9.48
N ALA A 122 7.92 4.90 9.61
CA ALA A 122 7.28 4.50 10.84
C ALA A 122 7.73 3.09 11.21
N GLU A 123 8.02 2.86 12.48
CA GLU A 123 8.53 1.57 12.96
C GLU A 123 7.53 0.43 12.69
N ASP A 124 6.23 0.72 12.82
CA ASP A 124 5.14 -0.22 12.55
C ASP A 124 3.87 0.53 12.14
N CYS A 125 2.82 -0.20 11.82
CA CYS A 125 1.55 0.41 11.43
C CYS A 125 0.88 1.16 12.57
N THR A 126 1.12 0.77 13.82
CA THR A 126 0.62 1.50 14.99
C THR A 126 1.27 2.89 15.07
N ALA A 127 2.58 2.97 14.86
CA ALA A 127 3.28 4.25 14.82
C ALA A 127 2.82 5.11 13.64
N LEU A 128 2.62 4.50 12.47
CA LEU A 128 2.10 5.21 11.29
C LEU A 128 0.72 5.78 11.55
N ARG A 129 -0.14 5.03 12.20
CA ARG A 129 -1.50 5.47 12.55
C ARG A 129 -1.48 6.75 13.38
N ARG A 130 -0.49 6.90 14.26
CA ARG A 130 -0.33 8.10 15.08
C ARG A 130 0.14 9.32 14.30
N MET A 131 0.71 9.11 13.11
CA MET A 131 1.24 10.18 12.26
C MET A 131 0.17 10.80 11.34
N ILE A 132 -0.97 10.15 11.20
CA ILE A 132 -2.02 10.59 10.28
C ILE A 132 -3.17 11.33 10.98
#